data_2ba5ffe108531abb505706bec068d0a8
#
_entry.id   2ba5ffe108531abb505706bec068d0a8
#
_cell.length_a   1.000
_cell.length_b   1.000
_cell.length_c   1.000
_cell.angle_alpha   90.00
_cell.angle_beta   90.00
_cell.angle_gamma   90.00
#
_symmetry.space_group_name_H-M   'P 1'
#
loop_
_entity.id
_entity.type
_entity.pdbx_description
1 polymer ?
#
loop_
_entity_poly.entity_id
_entity_poly.type
_entity_poly.pdbx_seq_one_letter_code
_entity_poly.pdbx_strand_id
1 'polypeptide(L)'
;MTEWYVDRFVPADSIQQKCFYIEEREQKMKKWIMGSLAILLGVMSISIPFAGIHTAEAKTTEETDKKLNIVTTIFPEYDWTRVILGDRADDVNLTMLLDNGTDLHSFQPAVKDIMKVSSCDLLIYVGGESDQWIEDALESAQNKDMKTINLMEVLGDSIKEEETVEGMQESDHDHDHDHEDEEEKEYDEHVWTSMRNAEVICDAIAETLEEMDPENKEIYQSNAETYKEKLSVLDEEYQETVDSAKQKTLIFADRFPFRYLVDDYGMEYYAAFSGCSAESEASFKTVTFLAGKVDELGVKSVLTMEKSDDRIAQTVIENTKAKDQKILQLNSMQSITSEEIADGATYLSVMEDNLGILKKALN
;
A
#
# COMPACT_ATOMS: atom_id res chain seq x y z
N MET A 1 32.41 44.44 0.62
CA MET A 1 33.45 43.73 1.40
C MET A 1 32.76 42.56 2.01
N THR A 2 32.99 41.51 1.34
CA THR A 2 33.49 40.14 1.58
C THR A 2 32.42 39.21 2.17
N GLU A 3 31.77 38.45 1.27
CA GLU A 3 31.87 37.01 1.03
C GLU A 3 32.10 36.13 2.28
N TRP A 4 31.16 35.20 2.53
CA TRP A 4 31.44 33.83 2.95
C TRP A 4 30.43 32.86 2.33
N TYR A 5 30.86 32.30 1.19
CA TYR A 5 30.29 31.10 0.58
C TYR A 5 30.90 29.90 1.34
N VAL A 6 30.12 29.11 1.98
CA VAL A 6 30.55 27.82 2.53
C VAL A 6 29.98 26.70 1.69
N ASP A 7 30.75 26.26 0.71
CA ASP A 7 30.62 25.00 0.02
C ASP A 7 30.64 23.84 1.05
N ARG A 8 29.56 23.12 1.22
CA ARG A 8 29.62 21.81 1.87
C ARG A 8 30.01 20.76 0.82
N PHE A 9 31.32 20.53 0.70
CA PHE A 9 31.87 19.35 0.04
C PHE A 9 31.38 18.10 0.81
N VAL A 10 30.60 17.24 0.16
CA VAL A 10 30.42 15.84 0.57
C VAL A 10 31.75 15.15 0.24
N PRO A 11 32.43 14.49 1.19
CA PRO A 11 33.71 13.86 0.92
C PRO A 11 33.56 12.77 -0.13
N ALA A 12 34.35 12.82 -1.19
CA ALA A 12 34.37 11.85 -2.27
C ALA A 12 34.65 10.40 -1.81
N ASP A 13 35.15 10.24 -0.61
CA ASP A 13 35.43 8.94 0.01
C ASP A 13 34.15 8.12 0.33
N SER A 14 33.03 8.78 0.57
CA SER A 14 31.76 8.07 0.89
C SER A 14 31.12 7.43 -0.34
N ILE A 15 31.25 8.05 -1.50
CA ILE A 15 30.72 7.51 -2.78
C ILE A 15 31.63 6.36 -3.27
N GLN A 16 32.95 6.49 -3.12
CA GLN A 16 33.90 5.44 -3.49
C GLN A 16 33.79 4.21 -2.58
N GLN A 17 33.45 4.41 -1.29
CA GLN A 17 33.22 3.32 -0.35
C GLN A 17 31.91 2.57 -0.65
N LYS A 18 30.84 3.27 -1.04
CA LYS A 18 29.58 2.63 -1.48
C LYS A 18 29.76 1.85 -2.79
N CYS A 19 30.47 2.38 -3.79
CA CYS A 19 30.76 1.66 -5.02
C CYS A 19 31.61 0.40 -4.78
N PHE A 20 32.60 0.47 -3.89
CA PHE A 20 33.42 -0.69 -3.52
C PHE A 20 32.62 -1.80 -2.83
N TYR A 21 31.66 -1.41 -1.97
CA TYR A 21 30.80 -2.38 -1.28
C TYR A 21 29.81 -3.10 -2.24
N ILE A 22 29.33 -2.39 -3.26
CA ILE A 22 28.45 -2.98 -4.29
C ILE A 22 29.24 -3.95 -5.18
N GLU A 23 30.45 -3.61 -5.61
CA GLU A 23 31.30 -4.50 -6.41
C GLU A 23 31.73 -5.76 -5.64
N GLU A 24 31.98 -5.66 -4.35
CA GLU A 24 32.34 -6.82 -3.51
C GLU A 24 31.15 -7.80 -3.33
N ARG A 25 29.92 -7.27 -3.23
CA ARG A 25 28.69 -8.09 -3.18
C ARG A 25 28.44 -8.80 -4.51
N GLU A 26 28.58 -8.13 -5.64
CA GLU A 26 28.46 -8.77 -6.96
C GLU A 26 29.49 -9.85 -7.20
N GLN A 27 30.71 -9.67 -6.75
CA GLN A 27 31.76 -10.68 -6.86
C GLN A 27 31.54 -11.89 -5.96
N LYS A 28 30.95 -11.70 -4.77
CA LYS A 28 30.55 -12.79 -3.88
C LYS A 28 29.39 -13.59 -4.46
N MET A 29 28.39 -12.94 -5.04
CA MET A 29 27.27 -13.60 -5.72
C MET A 29 27.72 -14.43 -6.91
N LYS A 30 28.59 -13.89 -7.77
CA LYS A 30 29.14 -14.61 -8.94
C LYS A 30 29.97 -15.84 -8.52
N LYS A 31 30.70 -15.77 -7.40
CA LYS A 31 31.44 -16.94 -6.85
C LYS A 31 30.52 -17.99 -6.27
N TRP A 32 29.38 -17.61 -5.70
CA TRP A 32 28.41 -18.56 -5.16
C TRP A 32 27.69 -19.32 -6.27
N ILE A 33 27.30 -18.65 -7.35
CA ILE A 33 26.68 -19.24 -8.54
C ILE A 33 27.63 -20.18 -9.27
N MET A 34 28.94 -19.87 -9.34
CA MET A 34 29.93 -20.76 -9.98
C MET A 34 30.34 -21.95 -9.12
N GLY A 35 30.16 -21.89 -7.80
CA GLY A 35 30.41 -23.00 -6.88
C GLY A 35 29.36 -24.11 -6.95
N SER A 36 28.13 -23.78 -7.30
CA SER A 36 26.99 -24.74 -7.36
C SER A 36 26.96 -25.58 -8.65
N LEU A 37 27.71 -25.22 -9.69
CA LEU A 37 27.69 -25.90 -10.99
C LEU A 37 28.76 -27.02 -11.15
N ALA A 38 29.54 -27.31 -10.12
CA ALA A 38 30.69 -28.23 -10.21
C ALA A 38 30.47 -29.62 -9.60
N ILE A 39 29.25 -29.98 -9.16
CA ILE A 39 28.99 -31.27 -8.47
C ILE A 39 27.98 -32.14 -9.24
N LEU A 40 28.03 -32.22 -10.54
CA LEU A 40 27.17 -33.12 -11.33
C LEU A 40 27.87 -33.70 -12.54
N LEU A 41 28.96 -34.50 -12.32
CA LEU A 41 29.45 -35.48 -13.29
C LEU A 41 30.26 -36.56 -12.56
N GLY A 42 29.56 -37.54 -12.04
CA GLY A 42 30.16 -38.77 -11.53
C GLY A 42 29.28 -39.94 -11.92
N VAL A 43 29.44 -40.43 -13.14
CA VAL A 43 28.80 -41.68 -13.61
C VAL A 43 29.47 -42.86 -12.97
N MET A 44 28.75 -43.62 -12.18
CA MET A 44 29.21 -44.97 -11.75
C MET A 44 28.18 -46.02 -12.14
N SER A 45 28.52 -46.78 -13.13
CA SER A 45 27.77 -47.94 -13.63
C SER A 45 27.84 -49.07 -12.60
N ILE A 46 26.72 -49.49 -12.05
CA ILE A 46 26.62 -50.72 -11.25
C ILE A 46 25.56 -51.62 -11.87
N SER A 47 25.99 -52.78 -12.32
CA SER A 47 25.15 -53.86 -12.84
C SER A 47 24.45 -54.55 -11.69
N ILE A 48 23.12 -54.69 -11.73
CA ILE A 48 22.31 -55.40 -10.77
C ILE A 48 21.69 -56.64 -11.43
N PRO A 49 21.74 -57.83 -10.83
CA PRO A 49 21.07 -59.01 -11.36
C PRO A 49 19.58 -58.99 -11.07
N PHE A 50 18.86 -59.47 -12.06
CA PHE A 50 17.42 -59.67 -12.10
C PHE A 50 16.96 -60.79 -11.15
N ALA A 51 16.09 -60.48 -10.18
CA ALA A 51 15.27 -61.47 -9.49
C ALA A 51 14.06 -60.82 -8.80
N GLY A 52 12.88 -61.30 -9.11
CA GLY A 52 11.70 -61.23 -8.24
C GLY A 52 10.69 -60.12 -8.51
N ILE A 53 9.68 -60.40 -9.32
CA ILE A 53 8.46 -59.59 -9.49
C ILE A 53 7.64 -59.73 -8.21
N HIS A 54 7.56 -58.62 -7.44
CA HIS A 54 6.43 -58.36 -6.56
C HIS A 54 5.77 -57.08 -7.06
N THR A 55 4.56 -57.22 -7.61
CA THR A 55 3.68 -56.11 -7.91
C THR A 55 3.24 -55.46 -6.61
N ALA A 56 3.97 -54.43 -6.18
CA ALA A 56 3.43 -53.44 -5.28
C ALA A 56 2.63 -52.45 -6.13
N GLU A 57 1.31 -52.42 -5.96
CA GLU A 57 0.49 -51.35 -6.44
C GLU A 57 1.03 -50.05 -5.82
N ALA A 58 1.82 -49.31 -6.60
CA ALA A 58 2.11 -47.93 -6.30
C ALA A 58 0.79 -47.18 -6.47
N LYS A 59 0.17 -46.88 -5.34
CA LYS A 59 -0.86 -45.85 -5.25
C LYS A 59 -0.17 -44.55 -5.60
N THR A 60 -0.16 -44.21 -6.88
CA THR A 60 0.07 -42.81 -7.33
C THR A 60 -1.10 -42.00 -6.79
N THR A 61 -0.94 -41.43 -5.62
CA THR A 61 -1.65 -40.21 -5.28
C THR A 61 -1.14 -39.18 -6.28
N GLU A 62 -1.90 -38.93 -7.33
CA GLU A 62 -1.86 -37.63 -8.01
C GLU A 62 -2.34 -36.63 -6.96
N GLU A 63 -1.45 -36.15 -6.09
CA GLU A 63 -1.60 -34.84 -5.49
C GLU A 63 -1.49 -33.88 -6.68
N THR A 64 -2.63 -33.54 -7.26
CA THR A 64 -2.73 -32.34 -8.06
C THR A 64 -2.29 -31.20 -7.13
N ASP A 65 -1.14 -30.63 -7.41
CA ASP A 65 -0.65 -29.38 -6.77
C ASP A 65 -1.75 -28.34 -6.92
N LYS A 66 -2.69 -28.31 -5.95
CA LYS A 66 -3.76 -27.33 -5.93
C LYS A 66 -3.12 -26.01 -5.56
N LYS A 67 -3.00 -25.12 -6.55
CA LYS A 67 -2.51 -23.77 -6.29
C LYS A 67 -3.37 -23.09 -5.21
N LEU A 68 -2.72 -22.40 -4.28
CA LEU A 68 -3.40 -21.54 -3.32
C LEU A 68 -4.16 -20.44 -4.05
N ASN A 69 -5.40 -20.18 -3.63
CA ASN A 69 -6.20 -19.08 -4.11
C ASN A 69 -6.16 -17.97 -3.06
N ILE A 70 -5.48 -16.89 -3.38
CA ILE A 70 -5.36 -15.71 -2.52
C ILE A 70 -6.18 -14.59 -3.14
N VAL A 71 -7.06 -13.99 -2.36
CA VAL A 71 -7.90 -12.86 -2.77
C VAL A 71 -7.55 -11.66 -1.92
N THR A 72 -7.37 -10.51 -2.57
CA THR A 72 -7.16 -9.21 -1.93
C THR A 72 -8.24 -8.24 -2.38
N THR A 73 -8.59 -7.25 -1.57
CA THR A 73 -9.57 -6.25 -1.98
C THR A 73 -8.90 -5.17 -2.82
N ILE A 74 -7.85 -4.53 -2.33
CA ILE A 74 -7.21 -3.36 -2.96
C ILE A 74 -5.79 -3.64 -3.44
N PHE A 75 -5.23 -2.70 -4.19
CA PHE A 75 -3.90 -2.79 -4.78
C PHE A 75 -2.74 -2.92 -3.77
N PRO A 76 -2.67 -2.17 -2.65
CA PRO A 76 -1.58 -2.33 -1.69
C PRO A 76 -1.43 -3.77 -1.19
N GLU A 77 -2.53 -4.40 -0.80
CA GLU A 77 -2.57 -5.80 -0.35
C GLU A 77 -2.07 -6.76 -1.42
N TYR A 78 -2.51 -6.55 -2.67
CA TYR A 78 -2.10 -7.34 -3.81
C TYR A 78 -0.59 -7.22 -4.06
N ASP A 79 -0.04 -6.00 -4.06
CA ASP A 79 1.37 -5.77 -4.35
C ASP A 79 2.27 -6.31 -3.24
N TRP A 80 1.93 -6.09 -1.97
CA TRP A 80 2.66 -6.64 -0.84
C TRP A 80 2.67 -8.17 -0.86
N THR A 81 1.51 -8.80 -1.08
CA THR A 81 1.42 -10.26 -1.19
C THR A 81 2.28 -10.78 -2.34
N ARG A 82 2.21 -10.15 -3.51
CA ARG A 82 3.02 -10.50 -4.68
C ARG A 82 4.51 -10.41 -4.41
N VAL A 83 4.95 -9.35 -3.72
CA VAL A 83 6.37 -9.15 -3.38
C VAL A 83 6.84 -10.20 -2.37
N ILE A 84 6.03 -10.52 -1.36
CA ILE A 84 6.38 -11.53 -0.35
C ILE A 84 6.42 -12.93 -0.96
N LEU A 85 5.49 -13.26 -1.86
CA LEU A 85 5.53 -14.52 -2.62
C LEU A 85 6.79 -14.62 -3.49
N GLY A 86 7.27 -13.50 -4.07
CA GLY A 86 8.43 -13.46 -4.95
C GLY A 86 8.26 -14.42 -6.14
N ASP A 87 9.25 -15.29 -6.38
CA ASP A 87 9.21 -16.28 -7.47
C ASP A 87 8.08 -17.32 -7.29
N ARG A 88 7.49 -17.42 -6.10
CA ARG A 88 6.34 -18.30 -5.83
C ARG A 88 5.00 -17.70 -6.29
N ALA A 89 4.96 -16.45 -6.69
CA ALA A 89 3.73 -15.79 -7.16
C ALA A 89 3.12 -16.52 -8.39
N ASP A 90 3.94 -17.17 -9.21
CA ASP A 90 3.47 -17.97 -10.36
C ASP A 90 2.81 -19.31 -9.95
N ASP A 91 3.04 -19.75 -8.73
CA ASP A 91 2.51 -21.02 -8.20
C ASP A 91 1.19 -20.83 -7.42
N VAL A 92 0.71 -19.60 -7.27
CA VAL A 92 -0.56 -19.26 -6.63
C VAL A 92 -1.51 -18.58 -7.60
N ASN A 93 -2.79 -18.53 -7.26
CA ASN A 93 -3.79 -17.72 -7.95
C ASN A 93 -4.05 -16.48 -7.09
N LEU A 94 -3.27 -15.42 -7.30
CA LEU A 94 -3.45 -14.14 -6.61
C LEU A 94 -4.44 -13.27 -7.40
N THR A 95 -5.50 -12.82 -6.74
CA THR A 95 -6.59 -12.05 -7.35
C THR A 95 -6.87 -10.78 -6.56
N MET A 96 -6.83 -9.63 -7.22
CA MET A 96 -7.33 -8.36 -6.70
C MET A 96 -8.79 -8.16 -7.11
N LEU A 97 -9.67 -7.77 -6.20
CA LEU A 97 -11.10 -7.56 -6.50
C LEU A 97 -11.35 -6.21 -7.15
N LEU A 98 -10.74 -5.15 -6.64
CA LEU A 98 -10.89 -3.79 -7.13
C LEU A 98 -9.86 -3.48 -8.23
N ASP A 99 -9.93 -4.23 -9.33
CA ASP A 99 -8.93 -4.24 -10.40
C ASP A 99 -9.20 -3.28 -11.57
N ASN A 100 -10.32 -2.57 -11.52
CA ASN A 100 -10.83 -1.75 -12.62
C ASN A 100 -10.85 -0.24 -12.33
N GLY A 101 -10.19 0.20 -11.25
CA GLY A 101 -10.13 1.59 -10.84
C GLY A 101 -11.35 2.09 -10.07
N THR A 102 -12.15 1.18 -9.55
CA THR A 102 -13.22 1.51 -8.60
C THR A 102 -12.61 1.81 -7.23
N ASP A 103 -13.04 2.89 -6.64
CA ASP A 103 -12.69 3.29 -5.27
C ASP A 103 -13.33 2.34 -4.25
N LEU A 104 -12.62 2.06 -3.14
CA LEU A 104 -13.05 1.14 -2.08
C LEU A 104 -14.46 1.50 -1.55
N HIS A 105 -14.70 2.79 -1.27
CA HIS A 105 -15.96 3.28 -0.71
C HIS A 105 -17.14 3.23 -1.69
N SER A 106 -16.86 3.05 -2.98
CA SER A 106 -17.86 2.92 -4.05
C SER A 106 -18.03 1.48 -4.54
N PHE A 107 -17.25 0.55 -3.99
CA PHE A 107 -17.25 -0.83 -4.45
C PHE A 107 -18.50 -1.57 -4.00
N GLN A 108 -19.17 -2.21 -4.96
CA GLN A 108 -20.29 -3.11 -4.71
C GLN A 108 -19.94 -4.48 -5.28
N PRO A 109 -19.79 -5.51 -4.43
CA PRO A 109 -19.35 -6.83 -4.89
C PRO A 109 -20.42 -7.46 -5.80
N ALA A 110 -19.98 -7.96 -6.93
CA ALA A 110 -20.80 -8.80 -7.77
C ALA A 110 -20.83 -10.24 -7.22
N VAL A 111 -21.80 -11.04 -7.63
CA VAL A 111 -21.90 -12.45 -7.21
C VAL A 111 -20.60 -13.23 -7.47
N LYS A 112 -19.90 -12.94 -8.56
CA LYS A 112 -18.61 -13.56 -8.87
C LYS A 112 -17.51 -13.23 -7.84
N ASP A 113 -17.56 -12.05 -7.24
CA ASP A 113 -16.55 -11.60 -6.27
C ASP A 113 -16.82 -12.26 -4.91
N ILE A 114 -18.10 -12.34 -4.50
CA ILE A 114 -18.52 -13.12 -3.33
C ILE A 114 -18.13 -14.60 -3.48
N MET A 115 -18.27 -15.18 -4.68
CA MET A 115 -17.85 -16.57 -4.94
C MET A 115 -16.34 -16.76 -4.81
N LYS A 116 -15.52 -15.80 -5.29
CA LYS A 116 -14.07 -15.85 -5.12
C LYS A 116 -13.69 -15.81 -3.64
N VAL A 117 -14.24 -14.85 -2.88
CA VAL A 117 -14.04 -14.74 -1.43
C VAL A 117 -14.47 -16.02 -0.73
N SER A 118 -15.67 -16.52 -0.98
CA SER A 118 -16.23 -17.71 -0.33
C SER A 118 -15.38 -18.98 -0.52
N SER A 119 -14.55 -19.06 -1.57
CA SER A 119 -13.80 -20.26 -1.95
C SER A 119 -12.29 -20.11 -1.90
N CYS A 120 -11.75 -18.94 -1.55
CA CYS A 120 -10.30 -18.73 -1.46
C CYS A 120 -9.68 -19.47 -0.27
N ASP A 121 -8.35 -19.58 -0.30
CA ASP A 121 -7.58 -20.18 0.79
C ASP A 121 -7.06 -19.08 1.75
N LEU A 122 -6.84 -17.87 1.23
CA LEU A 122 -6.49 -16.67 2.02
C LEU A 122 -7.25 -15.46 1.47
N LEU A 123 -7.89 -14.70 2.35
CA LEU A 123 -8.49 -13.40 2.07
C LEU A 123 -7.72 -12.31 2.83
N ILE A 124 -7.33 -11.25 2.12
CA ILE A 124 -6.73 -10.05 2.71
C ILE A 124 -7.62 -8.88 2.36
N TYR A 125 -8.04 -8.10 3.35
CA TYR A 125 -8.98 -7.00 3.18
C TYR A 125 -8.74 -5.91 4.23
N VAL A 126 -9.20 -4.70 3.93
CA VAL A 126 -8.93 -3.54 4.80
C VAL A 126 -9.65 -3.66 6.14
N GLY A 127 -10.93 -4.04 6.12
CA GLY A 127 -11.84 -3.90 7.25
C GLY A 127 -12.58 -2.57 7.23
N GLY A 128 -13.32 -2.26 8.30
CA GLY A 128 -14.11 -1.05 8.40
C GLY A 128 -15.45 -1.14 7.63
N GLU A 129 -16.08 0.02 7.43
CA GLU A 129 -17.43 0.08 6.84
C GLU A 129 -17.49 -0.36 5.38
N SER A 130 -16.46 0.00 4.60
CA SER A 130 -16.40 -0.33 3.18
C SER A 130 -16.32 -1.83 2.90
N ASP A 131 -15.85 -2.59 3.86
CA ASP A 131 -15.67 -4.04 3.77
C ASP A 131 -16.72 -4.84 4.59
N GLN A 132 -17.77 -4.21 5.14
CA GLN A 132 -18.83 -4.89 5.90
C GLN A 132 -19.48 -6.07 5.14
N TRP A 133 -19.59 -5.96 3.81
CA TRP A 133 -20.11 -7.04 2.98
C TRP A 133 -19.27 -8.33 3.06
N ILE A 134 -18.02 -8.24 3.49
CA ILE A 134 -17.12 -9.39 3.66
C ILE A 134 -17.60 -10.27 4.82
N GLU A 135 -18.14 -9.71 5.88
CA GLU A 135 -18.67 -10.48 7.01
C GLU A 135 -19.76 -11.47 6.56
N ASP A 136 -20.71 -11.01 5.76
CA ASP A 136 -21.77 -11.87 5.18
C ASP A 136 -21.16 -12.95 4.25
N ALA A 137 -20.14 -12.58 3.49
CA ALA A 137 -19.44 -13.52 2.59
C ALA A 137 -18.71 -14.61 3.40
N LEU A 138 -18.06 -14.24 4.51
CA LEU A 138 -17.37 -15.16 5.42
C LEU A 138 -18.32 -16.11 6.15
N GLU A 139 -19.47 -15.63 6.61
CA GLU A 139 -20.49 -16.49 7.23
C GLU A 139 -20.96 -17.61 6.27
N SER A 140 -21.08 -17.27 4.99
CA SER A 140 -21.51 -18.18 3.93
C SER A 140 -20.36 -18.90 3.23
N ALA A 141 -19.10 -18.73 3.67
CA ALA A 141 -17.93 -19.26 3.01
C ALA A 141 -17.98 -20.78 2.84
N GLN A 142 -17.61 -21.25 1.63
CA GLN A 142 -17.54 -22.66 1.30
C GLN A 142 -16.28 -23.31 1.88
N ASN A 143 -15.16 -22.59 1.82
CA ASN A 143 -13.92 -23.01 2.45
C ASN A 143 -13.92 -22.63 3.93
N LYS A 144 -14.07 -23.62 4.83
CA LYS A 144 -14.09 -23.39 6.28
C LYS A 144 -12.67 -23.32 6.90
N ASP A 145 -11.66 -23.69 6.14
CA ASP A 145 -10.25 -23.64 6.54
C ASP A 145 -9.53 -22.38 6.00
N MET A 146 -10.30 -21.46 5.40
CA MET A 146 -9.80 -20.18 4.89
C MET A 146 -9.16 -19.35 6.00
N LYS A 147 -8.00 -18.78 5.70
CA LYS A 147 -7.35 -17.76 6.54
C LYS A 147 -7.82 -16.37 6.12
N THR A 148 -7.86 -15.46 7.07
CA THR A 148 -8.19 -14.04 6.83
C THR A 148 -7.16 -13.12 7.45
N ILE A 149 -6.86 -12.02 6.76
CA ILE A 149 -6.08 -10.89 7.28
C ILE A 149 -6.94 -9.66 7.11
N ASN A 150 -7.43 -9.12 8.22
CA ASN A 150 -8.07 -7.81 8.28
C ASN A 150 -7.00 -6.80 8.68
N LEU A 151 -6.70 -5.82 7.81
CA LEU A 151 -5.62 -4.86 8.03
C LEU A 151 -5.82 -4.05 9.30
N MET A 152 -7.05 -3.58 9.53
CA MET A 152 -7.36 -2.78 10.72
C MET A 152 -7.23 -3.61 12.01
N GLU A 153 -7.62 -4.88 12.00
CA GLU A 153 -7.42 -5.79 13.13
C GLU A 153 -5.94 -6.06 13.40
N VAL A 154 -5.13 -6.25 12.35
CA VAL A 154 -3.67 -6.43 12.46
C VAL A 154 -3.02 -5.23 13.13
N LEU A 155 -3.48 -4.02 12.82
CA LEU A 155 -2.94 -2.77 13.36
C LEU A 155 -3.46 -2.46 14.78
N GLY A 156 -4.60 -3.01 15.17
CA GLY A 156 -5.17 -2.87 16.52
C GLY A 156 -5.23 -1.42 17.01
N ASP A 157 -4.59 -1.11 18.12
CA ASP A 157 -4.60 0.23 18.71
C ASP A 157 -3.91 1.33 17.86
N SER A 158 -3.30 0.98 16.73
CA SER A 158 -2.64 1.93 15.83
C SER A 158 -3.62 2.57 14.83
N ILE A 159 -4.85 2.05 14.72
CA ILE A 159 -5.87 2.66 13.87
C ILE A 159 -6.31 4.01 14.43
N LYS A 160 -6.71 4.91 13.54
CA LYS A 160 -7.08 6.29 13.87
C LYS A 160 -8.55 6.53 13.59
N GLU A 161 -9.20 7.27 14.50
CA GLU A 161 -10.55 7.75 14.25
C GLU A 161 -10.55 8.70 13.04
N GLU A 162 -11.61 8.68 12.25
CA GLU A 162 -11.79 9.67 11.19
C GLU A 162 -11.80 11.07 11.79
N GLU A 163 -11.18 12.02 11.12
CA GLU A 163 -11.03 13.38 11.63
C GLU A 163 -11.70 14.39 10.69
N THR A 164 -12.55 15.22 11.26
CA THR A 164 -13.07 16.40 10.57
C THR A 164 -12.29 17.62 11.01
N VAL A 165 -11.48 18.19 10.12
CA VAL A 165 -10.72 19.42 10.39
C VAL A 165 -11.52 20.67 10.06
N GLU A 166 -11.07 21.83 10.59
CA GLU A 166 -11.74 23.11 10.36
C GLU A 166 -11.94 23.40 8.87
N GLY A 167 -13.18 23.70 8.49
CA GLY A 167 -13.57 24.09 7.12
C GLY A 167 -13.91 22.93 6.19
N MET A 168 -13.75 21.69 6.61
CA MET A 168 -14.30 20.55 5.90
C MET A 168 -15.83 20.66 5.80
N GLN A 169 -16.35 20.12 4.72
CA GLN A 169 -17.79 19.94 4.57
C GLN A 169 -18.18 18.71 5.36
N GLU A 170 -19.12 18.88 6.29
CA GLU A 170 -19.74 17.76 6.97
C GLU A 170 -20.58 16.97 5.96
N SER A 171 -20.48 15.65 5.95
CA SER A 171 -21.38 14.80 5.18
C SER A 171 -22.82 14.98 5.74
N ASP A 172 -23.77 15.16 4.84
CA ASP A 172 -25.20 15.20 5.17
C ASP A 172 -25.71 13.77 5.54
N HIS A 173 -25.09 13.14 6.52
CA HIS A 173 -25.70 12.00 7.19
C HIS A 173 -26.75 12.58 8.14
N ASP A 174 -28.01 12.58 7.70
CA ASP A 174 -29.18 12.88 8.50
C ASP A 174 -29.28 11.82 9.63
N HIS A 175 -28.54 12.04 10.71
CA HIS A 175 -28.72 11.30 11.96
C HIS A 175 -29.96 11.88 12.68
N ASP A 176 -31.13 11.55 12.15
CA ASP A 176 -32.41 11.74 12.85
C ASP A 176 -32.58 10.61 13.88
N HIS A 177 -31.66 10.53 14.85
CA HIS A 177 -31.73 9.58 15.95
C HIS A 177 -31.70 10.30 17.29
N ASP A 178 -32.92 10.55 17.79
CA ASP A 178 -33.23 10.84 19.20
C ASP A 178 -32.97 9.56 20.07
N HIS A 179 -31.73 9.06 20.08
CA HIS A 179 -31.27 8.02 21.00
C HIS A 179 -29.92 8.43 21.60
N GLU A 180 -29.87 8.41 22.95
CA GLU A 180 -28.64 8.46 23.75
C GLU A 180 -27.89 7.11 23.58
N ASP A 181 -27.42 6.81 22.37
CA ASP A 181 -26.52 5.69 22.10
C ASP A 181 -25.11 6.26 21.99
N GLU A 182 -24.13 5.57 22.56
CA GLU A 182 -22.71 5.90 22.44
C GLU A 182 -22.42 6.06 20.95
N GLU A 183 -21.92 7.24 20.52
CA GLU A 183 -21.53 7.47 19.13
C GLU A 183 -20.53 6.38 18.73
N GLU A 184 -20.90 5.52 17.81
CA GLU A 184 -19.98 4.52 17.27
C GLU A 184 -18.85 5.27 16.58
N LYS A 185 -17.62 5.00 17.01
CA LYS A 185 -16.44 5.66 16.48
C LYS A 185 -16.19 5.16 15.08
N GLU A 186 -16.23 6.05 14.11
CA GLU A 186 -15.79 5.78 12.76
C GLU A 186 -14.27 5.87 12.69
N TYR A 187 -13.62 4.88 12.09
CA TYR A 187 -12.17 4.84 11.91
C TYR A 187 -11.82 5.09 10.45
N ASP A 188 -10.73 5.84 10.25
CA ASP A 188 -10.18 6.04 8.92
C ASP A 188 -9.60 4.73 8.39
N GLU A 189 -10.14 4.26 7.26
CA GLU A 189 -9.80 2.98 6.64
C GLU A 189 -8.50 3.01 5.84
N HIS A 190 -7.93 4.20 5.54
CA HIS A 190 -6.79 4.39 4.64
C HIS A 190 -5.44 4.03 5.28
N VAL A 191 -5.41 2.94 6.06
CA VAL A 191 -4.27 2.48 6.85
C VAL A 191 -3.02 2.21 6.02
N TRP A 192 -3.18 1.87 4.74
CA TRP A 192 -2.10 1.55 3.81
C TRP A 192 -1.30 2.77 3.34
N THR A 193 -1.78 4.00 3.60
CA THR A 193 -1.04 5.22 3.24
C THR A 193 0.13 5.49 4.16
N SER A 194 0.24 4.78 5.28
CA SER A 194 1.40 4.74 6.18
C SER A 194 2.36 3.62 5.79
N MET A 195 3.63 3.95 5.56
CA MET A 195 4.67 2.92 5.32
C MET A 195 4.98 2.13 6.59
N ARG A 196 4.81 2.72 7.77
CA ARG A 196 4.99 2.05 9.07
C ARG A 196 3.93 0.98 9.28
N ASN A 197 2.68 1.28 8.93
CA ASN A 197 1.62 0.28 8.92
C ASN A 197 1.87 -0.82 7.87
N ALA A 198 2.35 -0.44 6.68
CA ALA A 198 2.69 -1.39 5.64
C ALA A 198 3.75 -2.41 6.08
N GLU A 199 4.74 -2.01 6.89
CA GLU A 199 5.73 -2.94 7.46
C GLU A 199 5.07 -3.98 8.38
N VAL A 200 4.15 -3.56 9.25
CA VAL A 200 3.40 -4.46 10.16
C VAL A 200 2.51 -5.42 9.37
N ILE A 201 1.82 -4.91 8.35
CA ILE A 201 0.95 -5.72 7.50
C ILE A 201 1.77 -6.73 6.68
N CYS A 202 2.93 -6.34 6.15
CA CYS A 202 3.83 -7.25 5.44
C CYS A 202 4.32 -8.41 6.33
N ASP A 203 4.58 -8.15 7.62
CA ASP A 203 4.91 -9.22 8.58
C ASP A 203 3.72 -10.18 8.75
N ALA A 204 2.51 -9.68 8.94
CA ALA A 204 1.31 -10.52 9.08
C ALA A 204 1.03 -11.36 7.82
N ILE A 205 1.24 -10.81 6.63
CA ILE A 205 1.12 -11.56 5.36
C ILE A 205 2.18 -12.65 5.29
N ALA A 206 3.44 -12.35 5.61
CA ALA A 206 4.52 -13.32 5.57
C ALA A 206 4.28 -14.46 6.56
N GLU A 207 3.92 -14.15 7.81
CA GLU A 207 3.61 -15.15 8.84
C GLU A 207 2.45 -16.07 8.42
N THR A 208 1.41 -15.50 7.83
CA THR A 208 0.26 -16.30 7.34
C THR A 208 0.67 -17.22 6.19
N LEU A 209 1.47 -16.74 5.25
CA LEU A 209 1.99 -17.55 4.14
C LEU A 209 2.93 -18.65 4.64
N GLU A 210 3.76 -18.37 5.65
CA GLU A 210 4.63 -19.37 6.29
C GLU A 210 3.83 -20.53 6.95
N GLU A 211 2.68 -20.20 7.55
CA GLU A 211 1.78 -21.20 8.11
C GLU A 211 1.10 -22.07 7.04
N MET A 212 0.72 -21.44 5.91
CA MET A 212 0.00 -22.11 4.83
C MET A 212 0.93 -22.95 3.92
N ASP A 213 2.17 -22.53 3.78
CA ASP A 213 3.20 -23.17 2.95
C ASP A 213 4.55 -23.24 3.69
N PRO A 214 4.67 -24.12 4.69
CA PRO A 214 5.86 -24.20 5.54
C PRO A 214 7.14 -24.57 4.79
N GLU A 215 7.03 -25.20 3.62
CA GLU A 215 8.19 -25.59 2.81
C GLU A 215 8.92 -24.38 2.21
N ASN A 216 8.20 -23.26 2.01
CA ASN A 216 8.73 -22.02 1.46
C ASN A 216 8.87 -20.88 2.49
N LYS A 217 8.72 -21.18 3.76
CA LYS A 217 8.80 -20.23 4.88
C LYS A 217 9.98 -19.26 4.79
N GLU A 218 11.20 -19.76 4.57
CA GLU A 218 12.42 -18.93 4.52
C GLU A 218 12.39 -17.93 3.34
N ILE A 219 11.68 -18.25 2.26
CA ILE A 219 11.50 -17.36 1.11
C ILE A 219 10.62 -16.18 1.51
N TYR A 220 9.46 -16.45 2.11
CA TYR A 220 8.51 -15.43 2.52
C TYR A 220 9.11 -14.47 3.54
N GLN A 221 9.77 -15.02 4.57
CA GLN A 221 10.47 -14.22 5.56
C GLN A 221 11.54 -13.32 4.95
N SER A 222 12.42 -13.88 4.11
CA SER A 222 13.50 -13.12 3.46
C SER A 222 12.97 -12.03 2.54
N ASN A 223 11.88 -12.31 1.81
CA ASN A 223 11.26 -11.32 0.92
C ASN A 223 10.62 -10.18 1.71
N ALA A 224 9.88 -10.49 2.78
CA ALA A 224 9.27 -9.49 3.65
C ALA A 224 10.34 -8.61 4.32
N GLU A 225 11.41 -9.19 4.89
CA GLU A 225 12.53 -8.44 5.47
C GLU A 225 13.17 -7.50 4.45
N THR A 226 13.46 -8.01 3.23
CA THR A 226 14.05 -7.20 2.14
C THR A 226 13.11 -6.07 1.70
N TYR A 227 11.81 -6.31 1.71
CA TYR A 227 10.83 -5.30 1.33
C TYR A 227 10.70 -4.21 2.39
N LYS A 228 10.64 -4.58 3.67
CA LYS A 228 10.62 -3.65 4.79
C LYS A 228 11.87 -2.77 4.85
N GLU A 229 13.06 -3.31 4.52
CA GLU A 229 14.26 -2.48 4.38
C GLU A 229 14.06 -1.35 3.35
N LYS A 230 13.34 -1.59 2.25
CA LYS A 230 13.04 -0.56 1.24
C LYS A 230 12.00 0.44 1.73
N LEU A 231 10.96 -0.03 2.43
CA LEU A 231 9.96 0.84 3.04
C LEU A 231 10.60 1.77 4.06
N SER A 232 11.45 1.24 4.94
CA SER A 232 12.17 2.01 5.96
C SER A 232 13.07 3.09 5.35
N VAL A 233 13.78 2.79 4.25
CA VAL A 233 14.59 3.79 3.55
C VAL A 233 13.72 4.92 2.98
N LEU A 234 12.58 4.58 2.41
CA LEU A 234 11.65 5.58 1.87
C LEU A 234 10.96 6.38 3.00
N ASP A 235 10.62 5.74 4.13
CA ASP A 235 10.08 6.41 5.32
C ASP A 235 11.06 7.47 5.85
N GLU A 236 12.36 7.15 5.91
CA GLU A 236 13.42 8.11 6.27
C GLU A 236 13.47 9.30 5.29
N GLU A 237 13.34 9.06 3.98
CA GLU A 237 13.32 10.14 2.98
C GLU A 237 12.08 11.06 3.11
N TYR A 238 10.93 10.51 3.48
CA TYR A 238 9.73 11.29 3.80
C TYR A 238 9.98 12.16 5.04
N GLN A 239 10.50 11.58 6.12
CA GLN A 239 10.80 12.30 7.34
C GLN A 239 11.80 13.45 7.09
N GLU A 240 12.90 13.20 6.37
CA GLU A 240 13.89 14.23 6.00
C GLU A 240 13.25 15.35 5.15
N THR A 241 12.37 14.98 4.22
CA THR A 241 11.66 15.94 3.36
C THR A 241 10.78 16.86 4.19
N VAL A 242 9.99 16.32 5.12
CA VAL A 242 9.11 17.11 5.96
C VAL A 242 9.88 17.93 6.99
N ASP A 243 10.96 17.38 7.55
CA ASP A 243 11.80 18.10 8.53
C ASP A 243 12.52 19.31 7.92
N SER A 244 12.91 19.20 6.66
CA SER A 244 13.56 20.30 5.91
C SER A 244 12.58 21.27 5.28
N ALA A 245 11.27 20.97 5.28
CA ALA A 245 10.24 21.78 4.65
C ALA A 245 10.04 23.13 5.34
N LYS A 246 9.74 24.15 4.53
CA LYS A 246 9.40 25.50 5.03
C LYS A 246 7.97 25.59 5.53
N GLN A 247 7.09 24.83 4.94
CA GLN A 247 5.67 24.73 5.25
C GLN A 247 5.33 23.26 5.44
N LYS A 248 4.63 22.94 6.53
CA LYS A 248 4.21 21.57 6.86
C LYS A 248 2.71 21.36 6.77
N THR A 249 1.98 22.34 6.25
CA THR A 249 0.52 22.28 6.08
C THR A 249 0.17 22.07 4.62
N LEU A 250 -0.66 21.09 4.35
CA LEU A 250 -1.17 20.73 3.03
C LEU A 250 -2.60 21.30 2.84
N ILE A 251 -2.94 21.73 1.63
CA ILE A 251 -4.30 22.15 1.27
C ILE A 251 -4.84 21.19 0.21
N PHE A 252 -5.84 20.42 0.58
CA PHE A 252 -6.54 19.49 -0.31
C PHE A 252 -7.89 20.08 -0.74
N ALA A 253 -8.08 20.27 -2.02
CA ALA A 253 -9.38 20.62 -2.57
C ALA A 253 -10.09 19.38 -3.13
N ASP A 254 -10.14 18.34 -2.31
CA ASP A 254 -10.68 17.03 -2.61
C ASP A 254 -10.97 16.28 -1.29
N ARG A 255 -11.32 14.97 -1.36
CA ARG A 255 -11.30 14.04 -0.23
C ARG A 255 -9.88 13.85 0.28
N PHE A 256 -9.74 13.48 1.55
CA PHE A 256 -8.43 13.38 2.21
C PHE A 256 -8.16 11.97 2.77
N PRO A 257 -7.78 11.00 1.96
CA PRO A 257 -7.43 9.63 2.40
C PRO A 257 -5.99 9.49 2.92
N PHE A 258 -5.36 10.56 3.39
CA PHE A 258 -3.93 10.56 3.76
C PHE A 258 -3.70 10.82 5.25
N ARG A 259 -4.71 10.49 6.09
CA ARG A 259 -4.65 10.70 7.55
C ARG A 259 -3.42 10.08 8.18
N TYR A 260 -3.13 8.82 7.87
CA TYR A 260 -1.97 8.10 8.40
C TYR A 260 -0.65 8.68 7.88
N LEU A 261 -0.59 9.05 6.60
CA LEU A 261 0.59 9.66 6.01
C LEU A 261 0.97 10.99 6.70
N VAL A 262 0.01 11.88 6.93
CA VAL A 262 0.31 13.17 7.56
C VAL A 262 0.70 13.02 9.02
N ASP A 263 0.08 12.09 9.74
CA ASP A 263 0.40 11.82 11.14
C ASP A 263 1.80 11.22 11.31
N ASP A 264 2.20 10.31 10.43
CA ASP A 264 3.52 9.67 10.49
C ASP A 264 4.66 10.70 10.48
N TYR A 265 4.49 11.81 9.76
CA TYR A 265 5.54 12.82 9.60
C TYR A 265 5.23 14.16 10.29
N GLY A 266 4.13 14.25 11.02
CA GLY A 266 3.73 15.47 11.75
C GLY A 266 3.40 16.64 10.82
N MET A 267 2.69 16.36 9.73
CA MET A 267 2.15 17.39 8.85
C MET A 267 0.73 17.78 9.28
N GLU A 268 0.37 19.00 8.98
CA GLU A 268 -1.00 19.53 9.14
C GLU A 268 -1.69 19.57 7.80
N TYR A 269 -3.02 19.61 7.78
CA TYR A 269 -3.78 19.70 6.56
C TYR A 269 -5.11 20.42 6.73
N TYR A 270 -5.63 20.93 5.62
CA TYR A 270 -7.03 21.33 5.43
C TYR A 270 -7.55 20.65 4.17
N ALA A 271 -8.78 20.17 4.18
CA ALA A 271 -9.34 19.47 3.06
C ALA A 271 -10.81 19.85 2.81
N ALA A 272 -11.30 19.55 1.60
CA ALA A 272 -12.70 19.80 1.29
C ALA A 272 -13.62 18.81 1.98
N PHE A 273 -13.21 17.53 2.04
CA PHE A 273 -13.99 16.42 2.60
C PHE A 273 -13.09 15.45 3.36
N SER A 274 -13.69 14.66 4.26
CA SER A 274 -13.02 13.50 4.87
C SER A 274 -12.66 12.42 3.83
N GLY A 275 -11.80 11.48 4.21
CA GLY A 275 -11.30 10.44 3.29
C GLY A 275 -12.38 9.53 2.76
N CYS A 276 -13.32 9.12 3.62
CA CYS A 276 -14.41 8.20 3.32
C CYS A 276 -15.66 8.89 2.71
N SER A 277 -15.65 10.23 2.54
CA SER A 277 -16.79 10.98 2.03
C SER A 277 -17.17 10.59 0.61
N ALA A 278 -18.47 10.46 0.36
CA ALA A 278 -19.03 10.28 -0.99
C ALA A 278 -19.27 11.61 -1.72
N GLU A 279 -19.01 12.75 -1.08
CA GLU A 279 -19.27 14.08 -1.62
C GLU A 279 -18.36 14.41 -2.82
N SER A 280 -18.95 15.03 -3.82
CA SER A 280 -18.25 15.41 -5.07
C SER A 280 -18.33 16.92 -5.38
N GLU A 281 -19.13 17.67 -4.61
CA GLU A 281 -19.35 19.10 -4.80
C GLU A 281 -19.14 19.87 -3.49
N ALA A 282 -18.11 20.71 -3.44
CA ALA A 282 -17.82 21.50 -2.26
C ALA A 282 -18.75 22.73 -2.15
N SER A 283 -19.20 23.01 -0.93
CA SER A 283 -19.98 24.19 -0.61
C SER A 283 -19.16 25.48 -0.85
N PHE A 284 -19.85 26.58 -1.11
CA PHE A 284 -19.18 27.89 -1.22
C PHE A 284 -18.40 28.24 0.06
N LYS A 285 -18.90 27.85 1.23
CA LYS A 285 -18.23 28.05 2.53
C LYS A 285 -16.88 27.34 2.56
N THR A 286 -16.84 26.05 2.20
CA THR A 286 -15.63 25.20 2.13
C THR A 286 -14.62 25.78 1.13
N VAL A 287 -15.05 26.11 -0.08
CA VAL A 287 -14.19 26.73 -1.12
C VAL A 287 -13.57 28.04 -0.62
N THR A 288 -14.38 28.92 -0.02
CA THR A 288 -13.90 30.21 0.48
C THR A 288 -12.93 30.04 1.64
N PHE A 289 -13.18 29.08 2.52
CA PHE A 289 -12.30 28.74 3.64
C PHE A 289 -10.93 28.27 3.12
N LEU A 290 -10.91 27.29 2.22
CA LEU A 290 -9.67 26.74 1.65
C LEU A 290 -8.87 27.83 0.90
N ALA A 291 -9.55 28.68 0.10
CA ALA A 291 -8.90 29.80 -0.57
C ALA A 291 -8.29 30.80 0.44
N GLY A 292 -8.99 31.05 1.56
CA GLY A 292 -8.49 31.87 2.66
C GLY A 292 -7.24 31.27 3.30
N LYS A 293 -7.19 29.95 3.52
CA LYS A 293 -6.03 29.26 4.06
C LYS A 293 -4.85 29.24 3.09
N VAL A 294 -5.09 29.07 1.80
CA VAL A 294 -4.06 29.25 0.76
C VAL A 294 -3.41 30.62 0.84
N ASP A 295 -4.21 31.68 0.97
CA ASP A 295 -3.74 33.07 1.09
C ASP A 295 -3.01 33.34 2.41
N GLU A 296 -3.51 32.77 3.54
CA GLU A 296 -2.96 32.94 4.88
C GLU A 296 -1.58 32.29 4.98
N LEU A 297 -1.47 31.05 4.53
CA LEU A 297 -0.25 30.25 4.61
C LEU A 297 0.73 30.55 3.48
N GLY A 298 0.26 31.17 2.41
CA GLY A 298 1.07 31.51 1.24
C GLY A 298 1.56 30.30 0.45
N VAL A 299 0.84 29.18 0.54
CA VAL A 299 1.17 27.95 -0.19
C VAL A 299 1.09 28.14 -1.69
N LYS A 300 1.90 27.42 -2.44
CA LYS A 300 2.03 27.54 -3.90
C LYS A 300 1.32 26.44 -4.67
N SER A 301 0.72 25.51 -3.97
CA SER A 301 -0.02 24.41 -4.56
C SER A 301 -1.26 24.06 -3.75
N VAL A 302 -2.25 23.54 -4.45
CA VAL A 302 -3.45 22.89 -3.92
C VAL A 302 -3.41 21.46 -4.38
N LEU A 303 -3.70 20.54 -3.49
CA LEU A 303 -3.61 19.11 -3.78
C LEU A 303 -5.01 18.55 -4.09
N THR A 304 -5.01 17.52 -4.93
CA THR A 304 -6.15 16.67 -5.24
C THR A 304 -5.74 15.20 -5.18
N MET A 305 -6.70 14.29 -5.21
CA MET A 305 -6.44 12.86 -5.37
C MET A 305 -6.15 12.49 -6.82
N GLU A 306 -5.66 11.27 -7.02
CA GLU A 306 -5.59 10.67 -8.35
C GLU A 306 -6.98 10.62 -9.01
N LYS A 307 -7.01 10.74 -10.33
CA LYS A 307 -8.24 10.72 -11.14
C LYS A 307 -9.26 11.82 -10.82
N SER A 308 -8.89 12.81 -9.99
CA SER A 308 -9.71 14.01 -9.76
C SER A 308 -9.91 14.79 -11.07
N ASP A 309 -11.07 15.41 -11.22
CA ASP A 309 -11.34 16.34 -12.33
C ASP A 309 -10.86 17.77 -12.06
N ASP A 310 -10.26 18.00 -10.91
CA ASP A 310 -9.67 19.27 -10.46
C ASP A 310 -10.62 20.47 -10.35
N ARG A 311 -11.94 20.28 -10.55
CA ARG A 311 -12.91 21.41 -10.55
C ARG A 311 -12.95 22.18 -9.24
N ILE A 312 -12.90 21.46 -8.11
CA ILE A 312 -12.90 22.10 -6.78
C ILE A 312 -11.61 22.87 -6.59
N ALA A 313 -10.46 22.26 -6.94
CA ALA A 313 -9.15 22.89 -6.83
C ALA A 313 -9.04 24.15 -7.70
N GLN A 314 -9.54 24.12 -8.93
CA GLN A 314 -9.62 25.30 -9.81
C GLN A 314 -10.47 26.39 -9.17
N THR A 315 -11.64 26.02 -8.63
CA THR A 315 -12.55 26.99 -7.97
C THR A 315 -11.90 27.59 -6.73
N VAL A 316 -11.18 26.81 -5.92
CA VAL A 316 -10.41 27.32 -4.77
C VAL A 316 -9.37 28.33 -5.24
N ILE A 317 -8.56 27.98 -6.24
CA ILE A 317 -7.50 28.85 -6.78
C ILE A 317 -8.09 30.15 -7.34
N GLU A 318 -9.21 30.11 -8.06
CA GLU A 318 -9.88 31.28 -8.59
C GLU A 318 -10.35 32.26 -7.50
N ASN A 319 -10.58 31.77 -6.29
CA ASN A 319 -10.98 32.54 -5.12
C ASN A 319 -9.79 33.02 -4.25
N THR A 320 -8.55 32.64 -4.55
CA THR A 320 -7.34 33.17 -3.89
C THR A 320 -6.98 34.58 -4.43
N LYS A 321 -6.11 35.27 -3.69
CA LYS A 321 -5.59 36.57 -4.14
C LYS A 321 -4.64 36.48 -5.32
N ALA A 322 -3.74 35.50 -5.30
CA ALA A 322 -2.67 35.35 -6.30
C ALA A 322 -3.16 34.63 -7.55
N LYS A 323 -4.02 33.64 -7.43
CA LYS A 323 -4.58 32.82 -8.53
C LYS A 323 -3.51 32.13 -9.39
N ASP A 324 -2.37 31.82 -8.80
CA ASP A 324 -1.18 31.26 -9.47
C ASP A 324 -0.72 29.93 -8.88
N GLN A 325 -1.51 29.35 -7.96
CA GLN A 325 -1.23 28.07 -7.34
C GLN A 325 -1.28 26.95 -8.39
N LYS A 326 -0.43 25.94 -8.20
CA LYS A 326 -0.44 24.74 -9.03
C LYS A 326 -1.35 23.68 -8.39
N ILE A 327 -2.04 22.93 -9.22
CA ILE A 327 -2.70 21.71 -8.78
C ILE A 327 -1.67 20.59 -8.84
N LEU A 328 -1.54 19.83 -7.75
CA LEU A 328 -0.69 18.67 -7.63
C LEU A 328 -1.54 17.49 -7.15
N GLN A 329 -1.30 16.31 -7.69
CA GLN A 329 -2.08 15.11 -7.33
C GLN A 329 -1.24 14.18 -6.47
N LEU A 330 -1.79 13.73 -5.34
CA LEU A 330 -1.30 12.58 -4.57
C LEU A 330 -2.14 11.36 -4.91
N ASN A 331 -1.48 10.21 -4.98
CA ASN A 331 -2.13 8.95 -5.31
C ASN A 331 -2.39 8.16 -4.01
N SER A 332 -3.66 7.94 -3.70
CA SER A 332 -4.10 7.17 -2.54
C SER A 332 -4.04 5.66 -2.76
N MET A 333 -3.79 5.23 -3.98
CA MET A 333 -3.77 3.81 -4.39
C MET A 333 -5.13 3.08 -4.33
N GLN A 334 -6.22 3.79 -4.10
CA GLN A 334 -7.56 3.20 -4.05
C GLN A 334 -8.05 2.74 -5.43
N SER A 335 -7.56 3.36 -6.49
CA SER A 335 -8.10 3.19 -7.84
C SER A 335 -7.09 2.70 -8.86
N ILE A 336 -6.05 2.00 -8.42
CA ILE A 336 -5.04 1.37 -9.30
C ILE A 336 -5.69 0.23 -10.07
N THR A 337 -5.45 0.20 -11.38
CA THR A 337 -6.02 -0.80 -12.30
C THR A 337 -5.05 -1.93 -12.59
N SER A 338 -5.58 -3.07 -13.06
CA SER A 338 -4.75 -4.17 -13.58
C SER A 338 -3.84 -3.73 -14.73
N GLU A 339 -4.22 -2.72 -15.53
CA GLU A 339 -3.39 -2.17 -16.61
C GLU A 339 -2.20 -1.41 -16.02
N GLU A 340 -2.41 -0.55 -15.02
CA GLU A 340 -1.33 0.18 -14.34
C GLU A 340 -0.35 -0.79 -13.66
N ILE A 341 -0.85 -1.89 -13.08
CA ILE A 341 0.00 -2.96 -12.51
C ILE A 341 0.84 -3.63 -13.61
N ALA A 342 0.24 -3.93 -14.77
CA ALA A 342 0.94 -4.54 -15.90
C ALA A 342 2.00 -3.59 -16.48
N ASP A 343 1.78 -2.29 -16.41
CA ASP A 343 2.73 -1.24 -16.80
C ASP A 343 3.83 -0.98 -15.75
N GLY A 344 3.77 -1.69 -14.62
CA GLY A 344 4.85 -1.70 -13.63
C GLY A 344 4.57 -0.90 -12.36
N ALA A 345 3.32 -0.49 -12.09
CA ALA A 345 2.97 0.14 -10.84
C ALA A 345 3.24 -0.81 -9.66
N THR A 346 3.91 -0.29 -8.63
CA THR A 346 4.15 -0.95 -7.34
C THR A 346 3.82 0.02 -6.22
N TYR A 347 3.51 -0.51 -5.04
CA TYR A 347 3.29 0.34 -3.85
C TYR A 347 4.47 1.31 -3.63
N LEU A 348 5.70 0.79 -3.68
CA LEU A 348 6.91 1.62 -3.52
C LEU A 348 7.00 2.71 -4.59
N SER A 349 6.76 2.39 -5.87
CA SER A 349 6.86 3.41 -6.93
C SER A 349 5.82 4.51 -6.79
N VAL A 350 4.60 4.18 -6.35
CA VAL A 350 3.57 5.18 -6.07
C VAL A 350 3.96 6.06 -4.87
N MET A 351 4.51 5.47 -3.81
CA MET A 351 4.98 6.25 -2.66
C MET A 351 6.19 7.12 -3.01
N GLU A 352 7.12 6.65 -3.86
CA GLU A 352 8.23 7.47 -4.38
C GLU A 352 7.71 8.68 -5.19
N ASP A 353 6.71 8.48 -6.05
CA ASP A 353 6.07 9.55 -6.80
C ASP A 353 5.35 10.55 -5.87
N ASN A 354 4.63 10.07 -4.88
CA ASN A 354 3.99 10.88 -3.85
C ASN A 354 5.01 11.73 -3.09
N LEU A 355 6.16 11.16 -2.72
CA LEU A 355 7.26 11.93 -2.12
C LEU A 355 7.73 13.06 -3.05
N GLY A 356 7.83 12.80 -4.35
CA GLY A 356 8.15 13.80 -5.37
C GLY A 356 7.12 14.93 -5.44
N ILE A 357 5.85 14.64 -5.22
CA ILE A 357 4.76 15.63 -5.12
C ILE A 357 4.87 16.42 -3.81
N LEU A 358 5.06 15.76 -2.68
CA LEU A 358 5.23 16.42 -1.38
C LEU A 358 6.43 17.37 -1.36
N LYS A 359 7.56 16.99 -1.94
CA LYS A 359 8.74 17.88 -2.11
C LYS A 359 8.39 19.19 -2.84
N LYS A 360 7.41 19.18 -3.77
CA LYS A 360 6.93 20.37 -4.48
C LYS A 360 5.89 21.13 -3.68
N ALA A 361 5.03 20.44 -2.94
CA ALA A 361 3.94 21.04 -2.17
C ALA A 361 4.46 21.79 -0.95
N LEU A 362 5.49 21.27 -0.29
CA LEU A 362 6.04 21.77 0.97
C LEU A 362 7.11 22.87 0.80
N ASN A 363 7.55 23.20 -0.43
CA ASN A 363 8.63 24.16 -0.74
C ASN A 363 8.24 25.20 -1.80
#